data_a72ec41c244197eae66c2d304811afc0
#
_entry.id   a72ec41c244197eae66c2d304811afc0
#
_cell.length_a   1.000
_cell.length_b   1.000
_cell.length_c   1.000
_cell.angle_alpha   90.00
_cell.angle_beta   90.00
_cell.angle_gamma   90.00
#
_symmetry.space_group_name_H-M   'P 1'
#
loop_
_entity.id
_entity.type
_entity.pdbx_description
1 polymer ?
#
loop_
_entity_poly.entity_id
_entity_poly.type
_entity_poly.pdbx_seq_one_letter_code
_entity_poly.pdbx_strand_id
1 'polypeptide(L)'
;MAIDGVKIIDSDDGYDIYNSIVERYKDGENVDNIIADILDEESNYCTDDFYTEIYWTALAYSLWKIGHLPEDIRNKALRLIEKGADDFWLEIDKNAKSQRQKALDKLALQLQNDNPRPIKVSKSKVKREPYFKQGDVISVEFEDEYGLLFVSEINQTPRKIEYHLACTRLLQKDKPSMDDFLNSEIACSHLSKNVGVNLDDNFQNPARENLNLNLDENLL
;
A
#
# COMPACT_ATOMS: atom_id res chain seq x y z
N MET A 1 -6.71 10.17 10.01
CA MET A 1 -7.39 9.86 8.75
C MET A 1 -7.91 11.14 8.13
N ALA A 2 -7.67 11.37 6.84
CA ALA A 2 -8.33 12.44 6.10
C ALA A 2 -9.62 11.91 5.46
N ILE A 3 -10.65 12.77 5.41
CA ILE A 3 -11.91 12.48 4.75
C ILE A 3 -12.11 13.59 3.72
N ASP A 4 -11.86 13.24 2.45
CA ASP A 4 -11.92 14.19 1.34
C ASP A 4 -13.34 14.34 0.76
N GLY A 5 -14.27 13.48 1.19
CA GLY A 5 -15.66 13.50 0.72
C GLY A 5 -16.51 12.39 1.33
N VAL A 6 -17.73 12.27 0.83
CA VAL A 6 -18.78 11.38 1.38
C VAL A 6 -19.05 10.13 0.54
N LYS A 7 -18.34 9.91 -0.58
CA LYS A 7 -18.53 8.71 -1.37
C LYS A 7 -17.86 7.52 -0.67
N ILE A 8 -18.06 6.33 -1.20
CA ILE A 8 -17.65 5.08 -0.55
C ILE A 8 -16.13 4.99 -0.32
N ILE A 9 -15.34 5.57 -1.21
CA ILE A 9 -13.86 5.52 -1.18
C ILE A 9 -13.24 6.92 -1.11
N ASP A 10 -13.95 7.91 -0.57
CA ASP A 10 -13.42 9.28 -0.43
C ASP A 10 -12.70 9.51 0.92
N SER A 11 -12.53 8.49 1.75
CA SER A 11 -11.67 8.51 2.95
C SER A 11 -10.37 7.75 2.70
N ASP A 12 -9.32 8.06 3.45
CA ASP A 12 -8.04 7.33 3.37
C ASP A 12 -8.26 5.82 3.51
N ASP A 13 -8.92 5.37 4.58
CA ASP A 13 -9.18 3.94 4.82
C ASP A 13 -9.99 3.31 3.68
N GLY A 14 -11.06 4.00 3.22
CA GLY A 14 -11.87 3.50 2.11
C GLY A 14 -11.10 3.39 0.81
N TYR A 15 -10.21 4.35 0.55
CA TYR A 15 -9.33 4.35 -0.62
C TYR A 15 -8.25 3.26 -0.52
N ASP A 16 -7.64 3.09 0.65
CA ASP A 16 -6.58 2.10 0.86
C ASP A 16 -7.10 0.67 0.68
N ILE A 17 -8.27 0.37 1.24
CA ILE A 17 -8.95 -0.91 1.04
C ILE A 17 -9.25 -1.13 -0.45
N TYR A 18 -9.84 -0.13 -1.12
CA TYR A 18 -10.16 -0.22 -2.54
C TYR A 18 -8.90 -0.44 -3.38
N ASN A 19 -7.87 0.35 -3.14
CA ASN A 19 -6.64 0.31 -3.91
C ASN A 19 -5.90 -1.02 -3.70
N SER A 20 -5.79 -1.48 -2.46
CA SER A 20 -5.19 -2.77 -2.13
C SER A 20 -5.87 -3.92 -2.89
N ILE A 21 -7.19 -4.03 -2.81
CA ILE A 21 -7.94 -5.10 -3.48
C ILE A 21 -7.80 -5.02 -4.99
N VAL A 22 -8.00 -3.83 -5.58
CA VAL A 22 -8.03 -3.67 -7.03
C VAL A 22 -6.66 -3.86 -7.65
N GLU A 23 -5.60 -3.36 -7.02
CA GLU A 23 -4.25 -3.50 -7.55
C GLU A 23 -3.74 -4.94 -7.45
N ARG A 24 -3.92 -5.61 -6.31
CA ARG A 24 -3.57 -7.03 -6.12
C ARG A 24 -4.33 -7.93 -7.10
N TYR A 25 -5.64 -7.67 -7.29
CA TYR A 25 -6.46 -8.40 -8.26
C TYR A 25 -5.97 -8.19 -9.71
N LYS A 26 -5.65 -6.94 -10.09
CA LYS A 26 -5.09 -6.66 -11.43
C LYS A 26 -3.75 -7.35 -11.65
N ASP A 27 -2.98 -7.54 -10.61
CA ASP A 27 -1.70 -8.26 -10.64
C ASP A 27 -1.89 -9.78 -10.73
N GLY A 28 -3.11 -10.28 -10.60
CA GLY A 28 -3.44 -11.70 -10.75
C GLY A 28 -3.32 -12.50 -9.47
N GLU A 29 -3.30 -11.83 -8.31
CA GLU A 29 -3.33 -12.51 -7.02
C GLU A 29 -4.67 -13.23 -6.81
N ASN A 30 -4.64 -14.32 -6.03
CA ASN A 30 -5.83 -15.07 -5.69
C ASN A 30 -6.76 -14.23 -4.81
N VAL A 31 -8.04 -14.12 -5.21
CA VAL A 31 -9.02 -13.27 -4.51
C VAL A 31 -9.28 -13.73 -3.09
N ASP A 32 -9.29 -15.03 -2.82
CA ASP A 32 -9.51 -15.55 -1.47
C ASP A 32 -8.39 -15.14 -0.52
N ASN A 33 -7.13 -15.09 -1.01
CA ASN A 33 -6.00 -14.60 -0.23
C ASN A 33 -6.15 -13.10 0.05
N ILE A 34 -6.51 -12.30 -0.98
CA ILE A 34 -6.74 -10.86 -0.80
C ILE A 34 -7.81 -10.61 0.26
N ILE A 35 -8.92 -11.34 0.20
CA ILE A 35 -10.02 -11.21 1.17
C ILE A 35 -9.55 -11.61 2.57
N ALA A 36 -8.83 -12.72 2.70
CA ALA A 36 -8.33 -13.20 3.99
C ALA A 36 -7.43 -12.17 4.67
N ASP A 37 -6.48 -11.61 3.93
CA ASP A 37 -5.56 -10.60 4.45
C ASP A 37 -6.28 -9.32 4.88
N ILE A 38 -7.24 -8.84 4.07
CA ILE A 38 -8.01 -7.63 4.43
C ILE A 38 -8.86 -7.89 5.69
N LEU A 39 -9.47 -9.08 5.81
CA LEU A 39 -10.28 -9.43 6.99
C LEU A 39 -9.44 -9.63 8.25
N ASP A 40 -8.19 -10.08 8.14
CA ASP A 40 -7.26 -10.19 9.28
C ASP A 40 -6.94 -8.81 9.88
N GLU A 41 -6.99 -7.76 9.07
CA GLU A 41 -6.78 -6.38 9.49
C GLU A 41 -8.05 -5.67 9.99
N GLU A 42 -9.23 -6.32 9.98
CA GLU A 42 -10.52 -5.69 10.37
C GLU A 42 -10.42 -4.92 11.69
N SER A 43 -9.78 -5.51 12.71
CA SER A 43 -9.66 -4.90 14.03
C SER A 43 -8.85 -3.61 14.06
N ASN A 44 -7.98 -3.40 13.08
CA ASN A 44 -7.19 -2.18 12.96
C ASN A 44 -8.02 -1.00 12.43
N TYR A 45 -9.05 -1.31 11.63
CA TYR A 45 -9.94 -0.33 11.01
C TYR A 45 -11.22 -0.12 11.80
N CYS A 46 -11.88 -1.18 12.24
CA CYS A 46 -13.20 -1.14 12.85
C CYS A 46 -13.15 -0.78 14.34
N THR A 47 -12.68 0.43 14.67
CA THR A 47 -12.54 0.91 16.06
C THR A 47 -13.86 1.38 16.67
N ASP A 48 -14.82 1.77 15.83
CA ASP A 48 -16.17 2.19 16.20
C ASP A 48 -17.17 1.98 15.06
N ASP A 49 -18.41 2.41 15.23
CA ASP A 49 -19.48 2.24 14.25
C ASP A 49 -19.23 3.05 12.97
N PHE A 50 -18.62 4.24 13.07
CA PHE A 50 -18.31 5.09 11.93
C PHE A 50 -17.26 4.46 11.01
N TYR A 51 -16.13 4.01 11.59
CA TYR A 51 -15.08 3.33 10.84
C TYR A 51 -15.51 1.96 10.34
N THR A 52 -16.35 1.26 11.09
CA THR A 52 -16.96 -0.01 10.68
C THR A 52 -17.83 0.15 9.43
N GLU A 53 -18.61 1.23 9.35
CA GLU A 53 -19.40 1.55 8.15
C GLU A 53 -18.48 1.75 6.93
N ILE A 54 -17.43 2.56 7.08
CA ILE A 54 -16.47 2.88 6.00
C ILE A 54 -15.80 1.60 5.51
N TYR A 55 -15.24 0.82 6.43
CA TYR A 55 -14.50 -0.41 6.12
C TYR A 55 -15.35 -1.40 5.31
N TRP A 56 -16.51 -1.81 5.85
CA TRP A 56 -17.32 -2.85 5.24
C TRP A 56 -17.98 -2.38 3.93
N THR A 57 -18.33 -1.11 3.81
CA THR A 57 -18.87 -0.57 2.56
C THR A 57 -17.81 -0.44 1.48
N ALA A 58 -16.57 -0.04 1.84
CA ALA A 58 -15.44 0.00 0.91
C ALA A 58 -15.01 -1.40 0.46
N LEU A 59 -14.94 -2.36 1.39
CA LEU A 59 -14.64 -3.77 1.10
C LEU A 59 -15.67 -4.36 0.12
N ALA A 60 -16.96 -4.25 0.44
CA ALA A 60 -18.02 -4.78 -0.42
C ALA A 60 -18.03 -4.11 -1.81
N TYR A 61 -17.86 -2.79 -1.86
CA TYR A 61 -17.76 -2.05 -3.11
C TYR A 61 -16.58 -2.52 -3.97
N SER A 62 -15.42 -2.69 -3.36
CA SER A 62 -14.19 -3.10 -4.05
C SER A 62 -14.30 -4.51 -4.63
N LEU A 63 -14.84 -5.45 -3.85
CA LEU A 63 -15.08 -6.82 -4.31
C LEU A 63 -16.17 -6.87 -5.39
N TRP A 64 -17.21 -6.05 -5.28
CA TRP A 64 -18.19 -5.91 -6.35
C TRP A 64 -17.56 -5.35 -7.63
N LYS A 65 -16.63 -4.39 -7.51
CA LYS A 65 -15.93 -3.80 -8.68
C LYS A 65 -15.12 -4.82 -9.43
N ILE A 66 -14.50 -5.78 -8.77
CA ILE A 66 -13.76 -6.87 -9.41
C ILE A 66 -14.64 -8.09 -9.78
N GLY A 67 -15.93 -8.07 -9.41
CA GLY A 67 -16.88 -9.14 -9.73
C GLY A 67 -16.75 -10.39 -8.82
N HIS A 68 -16.21 -10.25 -7.62
CA HIS A 68 -15.96 -11.33 -6.66
C HIS A 68 -16.46 -10.97 -5.27
N LEU A 69 -17.73 -10.60 -5.15
CA LEU A 69 -18.34 -10.23 -3.87
C LEU A 69 -18.97 -11.45 -3.18
N PRO A 70 -18.39 -11.97 -2.08
CA PRO A 70 -18.99 -13.03 -1.27
C PRO A 70 -20.30 -12.59 -0.63
N GLU A 71 -21.20 -13.56 -0.40
CA GLU A 71 -22.55 -13.29 0.12
C GLU A 71 -22.53 -12.78 1.56
N ASP A 72 -21.67 -13.31 2.40
CA ASP A 72 -21.49 -12.88 3.79
C ASP A 72 -21.02 -11.42 3.91
N ILE A 73 -20.04 -11.00 3.09
CA ILE A 73 -19.56 -9.63 3.01
C ILE A 73 -20.66 -8.70 2.47
N ARG A 74 -21.37 -9.14 1.42
CA ARG A 74 -22.54 -8.43 0.89
C ARG A 74 -23.57 -8.17 1.98
N ASN A 75 -23.96 -9.23 2.71
CA ASN A 75 -24.98 -9.16 3.74
C ASN A 75 -24.54 -8.28 4.94
N LYS A 76 -23.25 -8.30 5.30
CA LYS A 76 -22.70 -7.44 6.33
C LYS A 76 -22.79 -5.97 5.92
N ALA A 77 -22.35 -5.63 4.71
CA ALA A 77 -22.42 -4.27 4.19
C ALA A 77 -23.87 -3.76 4.08
N LEU A 78 -24.79 -4.59 3.55
CA LEU A 78 -26.20 -4.20 3.43
C LEU A 78 -26.84 -3.91 4.79
N ARG A 79 -26.53 -4.70 5.83
CA ARG A 79 -27.01 -4.43 7.20
C ARG A 79 -26.49 -3.11 7.76
N LEU A 80 -25.24 -2.76 7.48
CA LEU A 80 -24.68 -1.46 7.90
C LEU A 80 -25.31 -0.31 7.15
N ILE A 81 -25.57 -0.47 5.85
CA ILE A 81 -26.28 0.55 5.04
C ILE A 81 -27.73 0.75 5.54
N GLU A 82 -28.42 -0.33 5.91
CA GLU A 82 -29.78 -0.27 6.47
C GLU A 82 -29.81 0.45 7.84
N LYS A 83 -28.76 0.30 8.66
CA LYS A 83 -28.59 1.05 9.92
C LYS A 83 -28.53 2.56 9.67
N GLY A 84 -28.05 2.98 8.49
CA GLY A 84 -27.92 4.37 8.08
C GLY A 84 -26.53 4.96 8.33
N ALA A 85 -26.27 6.09 7.68
CA ALA A 85 -25.02 6.82 7.85
C ALA A 85 -24.84 7.31 9.30
N ASP A 86 -23.64 7.15 9.85
CA ASP A 86 -23.33 7.52 11.22
C ASP A 86 -23.49 9.02 11.49
N ASP A 87 -23.80 9.39 12.73
CA ASP A 87 -23.95 10.79 13.14
C ASP A 87 -22.63 11.57 13.08
N PHE A 88 -21.50 10.89 13.17
CA PHE A 88 -20.19 11.53 13.09
C PHE A 88 -19.97 12.28 11.76
N TRP A 89 -20.69 11.91 10.69
CA TRP A 89 -20.68 12.67 9.44
C TRP A 89 -21.14 14.12 9.59
N LEU A 90 -21.98 14.44 10.60
CA LEU A 90 -22.41 15.81 10.90
C LEU A 90 -21.32 16.68 11.51
N GLU A 91 -20.29 16.07 12.12
CA GLU A 91 -19.14 16.80 12.64
C GLU A 91 -18.21 17.28 11.53
N ILE A 92 -18.23 16.60 10.36
CA ILE A 92 -17.45 16.97 9.19
C ILE A 92 -18.13 18.11 8.43
N ASP A 93 -19.41 17.96 8.09
CA ASP A 93 -20.25 18.99 7.46
C ASP A 93 -21.72 18.70 7.73
N LYS A 94 -22.51 19.78 7.91
CA LYS A 94 -23.96 19.69 8.18
C LYS A 94 -24.76 18.89 7.16
N ASN A 95 -24.28 18.75 5.93
CA ASN A 95 -24.95 18.01 4.87
C ASN A 95 -24.29 16.63 4.64
N ALA A 96 -23.12 16.35 5.25
CA ALA A 96 -22.34 15.18 4.97
C ALA A 96 -23.11 13.88 5.25
N LYS A 97 -23.83 13.79 6.39
CA LYS A 97 -24.65 12.61 6.72
C LYS A 97 -25.68 12.30 5.64
N SER A 98 -26.43 13.30 5.17
CA SER A 98 -27.45 13.08 4.14
C SER A 98 -26.87 12.74 2.78
N GLN A 99 -25.70 13.28 2.45
CA GLN A 99 -24.99 12.96 1.23
C GLN A 99 -24.36 11.56 1.30
N ARG A 100 -23.81 11.18 2.46
CA ARG A 100 -23.31 9.83 2.71
C ARG A 100 -24.42 8.80 2.60
N GLN A 101 -25.60 9.06 3.20
CA GLN A 101 -26.75 8.17 3.07
C GLN A 101 -27.11 7.92 1.60
N LYS A 102 -27.14 8.94 0.77
CA LYS A 102 -27.39 8.78 -0.68
C LYS A 102 -26.33 7.92 -1.37
N ALA A 103 -25.07 8.04 -0.95
CA ALA A 103 -24.01 7.19 -1.48
C ALA A 103 -24.18 5.72 -1.05
N LEU A 104 -24.57 5.50 0.21
CA LEU A 104 -24.87 4.17 0.76
C LEU A 104 -26.10 3.54 0.08
N ASP A 105 -27.18 4.28 -0.11
CA ASP A 105 -28.39 3.81 -0.80
C ASP A 105 -28.06 3.39 -2.24
N LYS A 106 -27.24 4.18 -2.93
CA LYS A 106 -26.76 3.83 -4.27
C LYS A 106 -25.91 2.57 -4.25
N LEU A 107 -25.03 2.40 -3.26
CA LEU A 107 -24.25 1.20 -3.09
C LEU A 107 -25.15 -0.01 -2.84
N ALA A 108 -26.16 0.09 -1.97
CA ALA A 108 -27.09 -1.00 -1.70
C ALA A 108 -27.76 -1.51 -2.99
N LEU A 109 -28.18 -0.62 -3.87
CA LEU A 109 -28.74 -1.00 -5.18
C LEU A 109 -27.71 -1.71 -6.09
N GLN A 110 -26.44 -1.29 -6.02
CA GLN A 110 -25.37 -1.94 -6.79
C GLN A 110 -25.09 -3.35 -6.27
N LEU A 111 -25.01 -3.53 -4.95
CA LEU A 111 -24.68 -4.80 -4.32
C LEU A 111 -25.77 -5.88 -4.49
N GLN A 112 -26.99 -5.49 -4.84
CA GLN A 112 -28.09 -6.43 -5.14
C GLN A 112 -27.90 -7.16 -6.47
N ASN A 113 -27.02 -6.68 -7.33
CA ASN A 113 -26.79 -7.23 -8.66
C ASN A 113 -25.29 -7.43 -8.88
N ASP A 114 -24.97 -8.39 -9.75
CA ASP A 114 -23.59 -8.54 -10.20
C ASP A 114 -23.12 -7.32 -10.98
N ASN A 115 -21.83 -7.03 -10.91
CA ASN A 115 -21.25 -5.95 -11.69
C ASN A 115 -21.26 -6.33 -13.18
N PRO A 116 -21.99 -5.62 -14.06
CA PRO A 116 -22.04 -5.94 -15.47
C PRO A 116 -20.72 -5.69 -16.22
N ARG A 117 -19.78 -4.96 -15.59
CA ARG A 117 -18.48 -4.61 -16.16
C ARG A 117 -17.39 -4.68 -15.11
N PRO A 118 -17.08 -5.89 -14.59
CA PRO A 118 -16.05 -6.02 -13.59
C PRO A 118 -14.67 -5.64 -14.12
N ILE A 119 -13.83 -5.16 -13.22
CA ILE A 119 -12.41 -4.96 -13.49
C ILE A 119 -11.81 -6.33 -13.83
N LYS A 120 -10.91 -6.35 -14.80
CA LYS A 120 -10.25 -7.58 -15.24
C LYS A 120 -8.81 -7.61 -14.78
N VAL A 121 -8.31 -8.83 -14.55
CA VAL A 121 -6.88 -9.07 -14.34
C VAL A 121 -6.08 -8.49 -15.50
N SER A 122 -5.01 -7.79 -15.19
CA SER A 122 -4.12 -7.22 -16.20
C SER A 122 -3.37 -8.34 -16.92
N LYS A 123 -3.50 -8.38 -18.23
CA LYS A 123 -2.68 -9.29 -19.03
C LYS A 123 -1.26 -8.72 -19.05
N SER A 124 -0.33 -9.40 -18.40
CA SER A 124 1.09 -9.08 -18.55
C SER A 124 1.49 -9.29 -20.00
N LYS A 125 2.00 -8.25 -20.64
CA LYS A 125 2.44 -8.32 -22.03
C LYS A 125 3.89 -8.76 -22.14
N VAL A 126 4.71 -8.52 -21.11
CA VAL A 126 6.14 -8.83 -21.12
C VAL A 126 6.58 -9.06 -19.67
N LYS A 127 7.23 -10.19 -19.40
CA LYS A 127 7.97 -10.38 -18.17
C LYS A 127 9.23 -9.54 -18.29
N ARG A 128 9.34 -8.50 -17.49
CA ARG A 128 10.55 -7.68 -17.42
C ARG A 128 11.53 -8.33 -16.45
N GLU A 129 12.76 -8.43 -16.85
CA GLU A 129 13.83 -8.78 -15.91
C GLU A 129 14.19 -7.53 -15.10
N PRO A 130 14.41 -7.67 -13.79
CA PRO A 130 14.91 -6.57 -12.97
C PRO A 130 16.24 -6.06 -13.50
N TYR A 131 16.43 -4.76 -13.50
CA TYR A 131 17.71 -4.13 -13.88
C TYR A 131 18.78 -4.34 -12.81
N PHE A 132 18.37 -4.25 -11.54
CA PHE A 132 19.21 -4.52 -10.38
C PHE A 132 18.81 -5.85 -9.74
N LYS A 133 19.73 -6.44 -8.99
CA LYS A 133 19.49 -7.61 -8.13
C LYS A 133 19.40 -7.18 -6.67
N GLN A 134 18.72 -7.94 -5.86
CA GLN A 134 18.76 -7.76 -4.41
C GLN A 134 20.20 -7.97 -3.93
N GLY A 135 20.70 -7.04 -3.14
CA GLY A 135 22.08 -7.03 -2.67
C GLY A 135 23.02 -6.15 -3.49
N ASP A 136 22.59 -5.64 -4.66
CA ASP A 136 23.42 -4.72 -5.45
C ASP A 136 23.70 -3.44 -4.68
N VAL A 137 24.96 -2.99 -4.73
CA VAL A 137 25.40 -1.69 -4.21
C VAL A 137 25.61 -0.75 -5.40
N ILE A 138 24.99 0.42 -5.35
CA ILE A 138 24.93 1.37 -6.46
C ILE A 138 25.59 2.67 -6.03
N SER A 139 26.59 3.10 -6.77
CA SER A 139 27.14 4.44 -6.63
C SER A 139 26.26 5.45 -7.38
N VAL A 140 25.89 6.53 -6.72
CA VAL A 140 25.07 7.62 -7.30
C VAL A 140 25.84 8.93 -7.20
N GLU A 141 25.93 9.62 -8.31
CA GLU A 141 26.55 10.93 -8.39
C GLU A 141 25.52 12.03 -8.10
N PHE A 142 25.85 12.93 -7.18
CA PHE A 142 25.07 14.09 -6.82
C PHE A 142 25.93 15.32 -6.97
N GLU A 143 25.69 16.14 -7.98
CA GLU A 143 26.51 17.31 -8.30
C GLU A 143 27.98 16.89 -8.53
N ASP A 144 28.86 17.15 -7.56
CA ASP A 144 30.28 16.82 -7.60
C ASP A 144 30.70 15.82 -6.50
N GLU A 145 29.74 15.11 -5.90
CA GLU A 145 29.97 14.12 -4.84
C GLU A 145 29.22 12.80 -5.15
N TYR A 146 29.67 11.72 -4.55
CA TYR A 146 29.11 10.39 -4.70
C TYR A 146 28.53 9.88 -3.40
N GLY A 147 27.33 9.30 -3.48
CA GLY A 147 26.73 8.52 -2.43
C GLY A 147 26.60 7.05 -2.81
N LEU A 148 26.20 6.20 -1.85
CA LEU A 148 25.96 4.79 -2.06
C LEU A 148 24.53 4.42 -1.68
N LEU A 149 23.91 3.61 -2.52
CA LEU A 149 22.62 2.97 -2.32
C LEU A 149 22.80 1.45 -2.31
N PHE A 150 21.89 0.77 -1.64
CA PHE A 150 21.84 -0.66 -1.54
C PHE A 150 20.43 -1.17 -1.87
N VAL A 151 20.31 -2.16 -2.76
CA VAL A 151 19.04 -2.78 -3.12
C VAL A 151 18.65 -3.79 -2.05
N SER A 152 17.81 -3.37 -1.11
CA SER A 152 17.39 -4.21 0.03
C SER A 152 16.35 -5.25 -0.38
N GLU A 153 15.44 -4.89 -1.31
CA GLU A 153 14.36 -5.76 -1.74
C GLU A 153 13.90 -5.41 -3.15
N ILE A 154 13.38 -6.39 -3.87
CA ILE A 154 12.76 -6.21 -5.19
C ILE A 154 11.37 -6.83 -5.16
N ASN A 155 10.34 -5.99 -5.32
CA ASN A 155 8.98 -6.43 -5.45
C ASN A 155 8.57 -6.39 -6.92
N GLN A 156 8.34 -7.57 -7.50
CA GLN A 156 7.95 -7.69 -8.90
C GLN A 156 6.55 -8.23 -9.05
N THR A 157 5.70 -7.44 -9.69
CA THR A 157 4.38 -7.87 -10.16
C THR A 157 4.39 -7.99 -11.69
N PRO A 158 3.34 -8.59 -12.30
CA PRO A 158 3.22 -8.62 -13.77
C PRO A 158 3.24 -7.23 -14.44
N ARG A 159 2.97 -6.15 -13.68
CA ARG A 159 2.86 -4.79 -14.21
C ARG A 159 4.03 -3.89 -13.88
N LYS A 160 4.69 -4.09 -12.74
CA LYS A 160 5.75 -3.20 -12.24
C LYS A 160 6.87 -3.98 -11.55
N ILE A 161 8.02 -3.33 -11.50
CA ILE A 161 9.15 -3.73 -10.66
C ILE A 161 9.41 -2.55 -9.73
N GLU A 162 9.42 -2.81 -8.44
CA GLU A 162 9.73 -1.84 -7.39
C GLU A 162 11.02 -2.25 -6.70
N TYR A 163 11.92 -1.30 -6.55
CA TYR A 163 13.19 -1.49 -5.85
C TYR A 163 13.11 -0.75 -4.51
N HIS A 164 13.31 -1.47 -3.42
CA HIS A 164 13.50 -0.88 -2.11
C HIS A 164 14.98 -0.60 -1.94
N LEU A 165 15.31 0.67 -1.77
CA LEU A 165 16.70 1.12 -1.69
C LEU A 165 16.97 1.65 -0.29
N ALA A 166 18.06 1.17 0.32
CA ALA A 166 18.63 1.76 1.53
C ALA A 166 19.77 2.69 1.13
N CYS A 167 19.76 3.92 1.64
CA CYS A 167 20.83 4.88 1.41
C CYS A 167 21.87 4.77 2.51
N THR A 168 23.13 4.97 2.17
CA THR A 168 24.19 5.21 3.18
C THR A 168 24.26 6.69 3.52
N ARG A 169 24.92 7.04 4.63
CA ARG A 169 25.26 8.42 4.98
C ARG A 169 26.53 8.92 4.30
N LEU A 170 27.15 8.07 3.50
CA LEU A 170 28.37 8.44 2.78
C LEU A 170 28.05 9.45 1.69
N LEU A 171 28.82 10.54 1.69
CA LEU A 171 28.89 11.51 0.61
C LEU A 171 30.34 11.98 0.48
N GLN A 172 30.98 11.75 -0.66
CA GLN A 172 32.39 12.05 -0.87
C GLN A 172 32.67 12.41 -2.33
N LYS A 173 33.81 13.11 -2.57
CA LYS A 173 34.19 13.54 -3.92
C LYS A 173 34.71 12.43 -4.81
N ASP A 174 35.37 11.47 -4.21
CA ASP A 174 35.90 10.32 -4.96
C ASP A 174 34.83 9.23 -5.05
N LYS A 175 34.83 8.49 -6.17
CA LYS A 175 33.91 7.37 -6.34
C LYS A 175 34.11 6.33 -5.24
N PRO A 176 33.06 5.96 -4.48
CA PRO A 176 33.18 5.05 -3.36
C PRO A 176 33.58 3.65 -3.78
N SER A 177 34.33 2.99 -2.94
CA SER A 177 34.67 1.57 -3.02
C SER A 177 33.68 0.72 -2.22
N MET A 178 33.82 -0.61 -2.34
CA MET A 178 33.07 -1.55 -1.52
C MET A 178 33.46 -1.45 -0.03
N ASP A 179 34.72 -1.16 0.26
CA ASP A 179 35.15 -0.92 1.65
C ASP A 179 34.49 0.32 2.26
N ASP A 180 34.27 1.36 1.46
CA ASP A 180 33.53 2.54 1.89
C ASP A 180 32.07 2.17 2.23
N PHE A 181 31.43 1.33 1.41
CA PHE A 181 30.09 0.80 1.71
C PHE A 181 30.05 0.01 3.01
N LEU A 182 30.96 -0.95 3.19
CA LEU A 182 30.99 -1.81 4.37
C LEU A 182 31.29 -1.06 5.68
N ASN A 183 31.95 0.09 5.58
CA ASN A 183 32.28 0.94 6.73
C ASN A 183 31.30 2.11 6.90
N SER A 184 30.36 2.32 5.98
CA SER A 184 29.38 3.39 6.07
C SER A 184 28.21 3.01 6.97
N GLU A 185 27.51 4.04 7.46
CA GLU A 185 26.25 3.90 8.18
C GLU A 185 25.08 3.97 7.21
N ILE A 186 24.03 3.18 7.46
CA ILE A 186 22.79 3.26 6.67
C ILE A 186 21.96 4.42 7.19
N ALA A 187 21.51 5.30 6.29
CA ALA A 187 20.52 6.32 6.58
C ALA A 187 19.13 5.67 6.58
N CYS A 188 18.54 5.51 7.76
CA CYS A 188 17.19 4.98 7.91
C CYS A 188 16.24 6.08 8.35
N SER A 189 15.00 6.06 7.79
CA SER A 189 13.88 6.75 8.40
C SER A 189 13.09 5.76 9.24
N HIS A 190 12.80 6.09 10.48
CA HIS A 190 11.94 5.30 11.37
C HIS A 190 10.52 5.84 11.30
N LEU A 191 9.59 5.04 10.80
CA LEU A 191 8.16 5.34 10.95
C LEU A 191 7.76 5.00 12.38
N SER A 192 7.65 6.02 13.24
CA SER A 192 7.01 5.82 14.54
C SER A 192 5.51 5.71 14.34
N LYS A 193 4.85 4.85 15.13
CA LYS A 193 3.38 4.67 15.12
C LYS A 193 2.58 5.97 15.39
N ASN A 194 3.25 7.05 15.76
CA ASN A 194 2.67 8.34 16.09
C ASN A 194 3.23 9.48 15.22
N VAL A 195 3.04 9.37 13.92
CA VAL A 195 3.22 10.48 12.99
C VAL A 195 4.53 11.25 13.18
N GLY A 196 5.58 10.74 12.60
CA GLY A 196 6.84 11.46 12.50
C GLY A 196 7.91 10.59 11.86
N VAL A 197 8.42 11.01 10.73
CA VAL A 197 9.64 10.45 10.15
C VAL A 197 10.79 11.00 11.00
N ASN A 198 11.39 10.17 11.83
CA ASN A 198 12.58 10.55 12.55
C ASN A 198 13.80 10.19 11.68
N LEU A 199 14.43 11.21 11.11
CA LEU A 199 15.54 11.06 10.15
C LEU A 199 16.89 10.78 10.83
N ASP A 200 16.95 10.70 12.17
CA ASP A 200 18.21 10.74 12.92
C ASP A 200 18.69 9.39 13.49
N ASP A 201 18.02 8.28 13.19
CA ASP A 201 18.46 6.98 13.69
C ASP A 201 19.63 6.44 12.86
N ASN A 202 20.83 6.50 13.44
CA ASN A 202 22.01 5.83 12.93
C ASN A 202 21.92 4.33 13.23
N PHE A 203 21.62 3.52 12.23
CA PHE A 203 21.81 2.09 12.35
C PHE A 203 23.20 1.69 11.89
N GLN A 204 23.90 0.90 12.71
CA GLN A 204 25.10 0.21 12.23
C GLN A 204 24.69 -0.68 11.06
N ASN A 205 25.45 -0.67 10.01
CA ASN A 205 25.16 -1.36 8.75
C ASN A 205 24.90 -2.87 9.01
N PRO A 206 23.67 -3.37 8.90
CA PRO A 206 23.36 -4.78 9.10
C PRO A 206 23.99 -5.67 8.02
N ALA A 207 24.56 -5.11 6.96
CA ALA A 207 25.25 -5.82 5.90
C ALA A 207 26.44 -6.67 6.42
N ARG A 208 26.99 -6.35 7.60
CA ARG A 208 28.08 -7.14 8.17
C ARG A 208 27.66 -8.48 8.76
N GLU A 209 26.38 -8.61 9.19
CA GLU A 209 25.96 -9.80 9.96
C GLU A 209 25.03 -10.77 9.20
N ASN A 210 24.27 -10.32 8.19
CA ASN A 210 23.18 -11.12 7.63
C ASN A 210 23.04 -11.12 6.10
N LEU A 211 23.92 -10.46 5.35
CA LEU A 211 23.81 -10.42 3.90
C LEU A 211 24.81 -11.41 3.27
N ASN A 212 24.29 -12.50 2.71
CA ASN A 212 24.94 -13.21 1.62
C ASN A 212 24.96 -12.29 0.40
N LEU A 213 25.82 -11.27 0.44
CA LEU A 213 26.04 -10.37 -0.68
C LEU A 213 26.78 -11.15 -1.76
N ASN A 214 26.08 -11.57 -2.80
CA ASN A 214 26.72 -11.84 -4.08
C ASN A 214 27.18 -10.50 -4.64
N LEU A 215 28.35 -10.07 -4.18
CA LEU A 215 28.97 -8.84 -4.60
C LEU A 215 29.60 -9.06 -5.98
N ASP A 216 28.96 -8.57 -7.00
CA ASP A 216 29.56 -8.50 -8.32
C ASP A 216 30.50 -7.29 -8.32
N GLU A 217 31.78 -7.51 -8.16
CA GLU A 217 32.87 -6.49 -8.13
C GLU A 217 32.91 -5.61 -9.39
N ASN A 218 32.07 -5.93 -10.39
CA ASN A 218 32.01 -5.21 -11.67
C ASN A 218 31.03 -4.05 -11.70
N LEU A 219 30.33 -3.74 -10.61
CA LEU A 219 29.31 -2.69 -10.55
C LEU A 219 29.77 -1.39 -9.87
N LEU A 220 31.02 -1.32 -9.43
CA LEU A 220 31.63 -0.09 -8.91
C LEU A 220 32.59 0.56 -9.91
#